data_a7b784eaa7ff7e35a9f8deed4786fdec
#
_entry.id   a7b784eaa7ff7e35a9f8deed4786fdec
#
_cell.length_a   1.000
_cell.length_b   1.000
_cell.length_c   1.000
_cell.angle_alpha   90.00
_cell.angle_beta   90.00
_cell.angle_gamma   90.00
#
_symmetry.space_group_name_H-M   'P 1'
#
loop_
_entity.id
_entity.type
_entity.pdbx_description
1 polymer ?
#
loop_
_entity_poly.entity_id
_entity_poly.type
_entity_poly.pdbx_seq_one_letter_code
_entity_poly.pdbx_strand_id
1 'polypeptide(L)'
;MKSALELKNVSFSRKRDFEMKNVSASIPEGKITTLIGPNGSGKSTMLRLMMRLLTPDSGEIFLNDKNITEIPSKDLAKKMTMLSQAPEGLVDVMVHDLVAYGRLPHRSWLSTLQEEDEAVIHWAIKVCNLEELAYRPLHSLSGGERQRAWLAMALAQKTPILLLDEPTTYLDIAHQLELLDLLVHLNKEYNLTIVLVLHDLNQAAIYSDNVFVCENGQLVKDGSPTEVFTTELLREVFHITADITEKDGKQHIHPLASTRFEY
;
A
#
# COMPACT_ATOMS: atom_id res chain seq x y z
N MET A 1 -14.99 -13.86 5.46
CA MET A 1 -15.06 -12.46 5.00
C MET A 1 -14.99 -12.45 3.49
N LYS A 2 -15.59 -11.46 2.81
CA LYS A 2 -15.49 -11.34 1.35
C LYS A 2 -14.08 -10.86 0.99
N SER A 3 -13.48 -11.47 -0.04
CA SER A 3 -12.17 -11.07 -0.54
C SER A 3 -12.32 -9.98 -1.60
N ALA A 4 -11.54 -8.91 -1.50
CA ALA A 4 -11.44 -7.87 -2.53
C ALA A 4 -10.43 -8.28 -3.61
N LEU A 5 -9.30 -8.88 -3.20
CA LEU A 5 -8.27 -9.42 -4.08
C LEU A 5 -7.88 -10.82 -3.62
N GLU A 6 -7.67 -11.73 -4.55
CA GLU A 6 -7.24 -13.09 -4.27
C GLU A 6 -6.14 -13.52 -5.24
N LEU A 7 -5.04 -14.03 -4.70
CA LEU A 7 -3.97 -14.67 -5.45
C LEU A 7 -4.13 -16.18 -5.31
N LYS A 8 -4.07 -16.94 -6.42
CA LYS A 8 -4.17 -18.40 -6.42
C LYS A 8 -2.95 -19.02 -7.08
N ASN A 9 -2.09 -19.62 -6.26
CA ASN A 9 -0.87 -20.32 -6.69
C ASN A 9 0.00 -19.48 -7.64
N VAL A 10 0.13 -18.18 -7.34
CA VAL A 10 0.85 -17.23 -8.17
C VAL A 10 2.34 -17.47 -8.06
N SER A 11 3.00 -17.67 -9.21
CA SER A 11 4.45 -17.74 -9.32
C SER A 11 4.93 -16.66 -10.28
N PHE A 12 6.10 -16.09 -9.97
CA PHE A 12 6.75 -15.07 -10.80
C PHE A 12 8.25 -15.12 -10.61
N SER A 13 8.99 -15.08 -11.71
CA SER A 13 10.46 -15.00 -11.69
C SER A 13 10.96 -13.77 -12.43
N ARG A 14 11.95 -13.10 -11.85
CA ARG A 14 12.64 -11.98 -12.47
C ARG A 14 14.08 -12.38 -12.79
N LYS A 15 14.31 -12.91 -13.99
CA LYS A 15 15.62 -13.42 -14.44
C LYS A 15 16.19 -14.43 -13.43
N ARG A 16 17.48 -14.29 -13.02
CA ARG A 16 18.11 -15.21 -12.05
C ARG A 16 18.11 -14.70 -10.61
N ASP A 17 17.53 -13.50 -10.35
CA ASP A 17 17.77 -12.79 -9.09
C ASP A 17 16.63 -12.88 -8.08
N PHE A 18 15.41 -13.20 -8.53
CA PHE A 18 14.25 -13.27 -7.64
C PHE A 18 13.20 -14.24 -8.17
N GLU A 19 12.67 -15.08 -7.30
CA GLU A 19 11.60 -16.04 -7.59
C GLU A 19 10.53 -16.01 -6.48
N MET A 20 9.28 -15.88 -6.90
CA MET A 20 8.08 -16.07 -6.08
C MET A 20 7.41 -17.38 -6.50
N LYS A 21 7.11 -18.27 -5.53
CA LYS A 21 6.58 -19.63 -5.83
C LYS A 21 5.26 -19.88 -5.13
N ASN A 22 4.24 -20.22 -5.92
CA ASN A 22 2.94 -20.73 -5.44
C ASN A 22 2.31 -19.90 -4.33
N VAL A 23 2.41 -18.57 -4.43
CA VAL A 23 1.83 -17.68 -3.42
C VAL A 23 0.31 -17.66 -3.58
N SER A 24 -0.39 -17.99 -2.49
CA SER A 24 -1.84 -17.83 -2.38
C SER A 24 -2.13 -16.90 -1.22
N ALA A 25 -2.97 -15.89 -1.45
CA ALA A 25 -3.30 -14.85 -0.48
C ALA A 25 -4.69 -14.30 -0.74
N SER A 26 -5.38 -13.88 0.32
CA SER A 26 -6.71 -13.28 0.23
C SER A 26 -6.73 -11.96 0.99
N ILE A 27 -6.98 -10.86 0.28
CA ILE A 27 -7.10 -9.51 0.84
C ILE A 27 -8.57 -9.26 1.20
N PRO A 28 -8.92 -9.12 2.50
CA PRO A 28 -10.28 -8.86 2.91
C PRO A 28 -10.79 -7.49 2.45
N GLU A 29 -12.05 -7.42 2.01
CA GLU A 29 -12.70 -6.17 1.61
C GLU A 29 -12.87 -5.23 2.82
N GLY A 30 -12.59 -3.92 2.63
CA GLY A 30 -12.76 -2.89 3.66
C GLY A 30 -11.78 -3.00 4.84
N LYS A 31 -10.64 -3.69 4.65
CA LYS A 31 -9.62 -3.89 5.67
C LYS A 31 -8.28 -3.30 5.27
N ILE A 32 -7.44 -3.02 6.27
CA ILE A 32 -6.05 -2.65 6.08
C ILE A 32 -5.20 -3.90 6.19
N THR A 33 -4.58 -4.30 5.07
CA THR A 33 -3.64 -5.43 5.01
C THR A 33 -2.23 -4.90 4.80
N THR A 34 -1.31 -5.27 5.67
CA THR A 34 0.10 -4.84 5.57
C THR A 34 1.00 -6.00 5.18
N LEU A 35 1.84 -5.79 4.17
CA LEU A 35 2.91 -6.69 3.79
C LEU A 35 4.20 -6.29 4.53
N ILE A 36 4.78 -7.23 5.27
CA ILE A 36 6.07 -7.07 5.96
C ILE A 36 7.04 -8.17 5.54
N GLY A 37 8.30 -8.01 5.89
CA GLY A 37 9.35 -9.00 5.63
C GLY A 37 10.68 -8.34 5.27
N PRO A 38 11.76 -9.11 5.19
CA PRO A 38 13.09 -8.61 4.84
C PRO A 38 13.14 -7.93 3.46
N ASN A 39 14.18 -7.13 3.22
CA ASN A 39 14.41 -6.56 1.89
C ASN A 39 14.62 -7.67 0.86
N GLY A 40 14.04 -7.51 -0.32
CA GLY A 40 14.09 -8.54 -1.37
C GLY A 40 13.11 -9.71 -1.19
N SER A 41 12.27 -9.72 -0.15
CA SER A 41 11.30 -10.82 0.09
C SER A 41 10.14 -10.87 -0.91
N GLY A 42 9.95 -9.85 -1.76
CA GLY A 42 8.92 -9.85 -2.82
C GLY A 42 7.70 -9.00 -2.57
N LYS A 43 7.64 -8.20 -1.49
CA LYS A 43 6.49 -7.34 -1.14
C LYS A 43 6.04 -6.42 -2.28
N SER A 44 6.93 -5.60 -2.80
CA SER A 44 6.63 -4.70 -3.93
C SER A 44 6.30 -5.47 -5.22
N THR A 45 6.91 -6.65 -5.41
CA THR A 45 6.56 -7.53 -6.54
C THR A 45 5.13 -8.03 -6.41
N MET A 46 4.70 -8.43 -5.21
CA MET A 46 3.33 -8.85 -4.94
C MET A 46 2.33 -7.73 -5.23
N LEU A 47 2.59 -6.49 -4.78
CA LEU A 47 1.74 -5.33 -5.10
C LEU A 47 1.64 -5.08 -6.61
N ARG A 48 2.78 -5.17 -7.33
CA ARG A 48 2.81 -4.97 -8.80
C ARG A 48 2.07 -6.07 -9.55
N LEU A 49 2.10 -7.31 -9.07
CA LEU A 49 1.31 -8.42 -9.61
C LEU A 49 -0.19 -8.18 -9.37
N MET A 50 -0.59 -7.80 -8.14
CA MET A 50 -1.97 -7.44 -7.81
C MET A 50 -2.50 -6.33 -8.73
N MET A 51 -1.66 -5.33 -9.04
CA MET A 51 -2.04 -4.20 -9.91
C MET A 51 -1.94 -4.53 -11.41
N ARG A 52 -1.56 -5.76 -11.78
CA ARG A 52 -1.30 -6.18 -13.18
C ARG A 52 -0.23 -5.32 -13.88
N LEU A 53 0.72 -4.77 -13.12
CA LEU A 53 1.93 -4.15 -13.66
C LEU A 53 3.01 -5.18 -14.01
N LEU A 54 2.87 -6.39 -13.47
CA LEU A 54 3.64 -7.58 -13.82
C LEU A 54 2.66 -8.70 -14.17
N THR A 55 3.09 -9.58 -15.06
CA THR A 55 2.34 -10.79 -15.44
C THR A 55 2.94 -11.98 -14.70
N PRO A 56 2.16 -12.77 -13.95
CA PRO A 56 2.67 -13.97 -13.32
C PRO A 56 3.07 -15.03 -14.35
N ASP A 57 4.07 -15.85 -14.03
CA ASP A 57 4.48 -16.99 -14.86
C ASP A 57 3.45 -18.13 -14.77
N SER A 58 2.79 -18.28 -13.61
CA SER A 58 1.69 -19.20 -13.36
C SER A 58 0.78 -18.72 -12.24
N GLY A 59 -0.39 -19.34 -12.12
CA GLY A 59 -1.43 -18.95 -11.16
C GLY A 59 -2.30 -17.81 -11.69
N GLU A 60 -3.24 -17.38 -10.87
CA GLU A 60 -4.26 -16.40 -11.27
C GLU A 60 -4.49 -15.39 -10.13
N ILE A 61 -4.91 -14.19 -10.51
CA ILE A 61 -5.25 -13.13 -9.58
C ILE A 61 -6.68 -12.67 -9.86
N PHE A 62 -7.50 -12.60 -8.83
CA PHE A 62 -8.91 -12.24 -8.93
C PHE A 62 -9.18 -10.93 -8.21
N LEU A 63 -10.01 -10.11 -8.80
CA LEU A 63 -10.58 -8.90 -8.22
C LEU A 63 -12.10 -9.11 -8.12
N ASN A 64 -12.65 -9.20 -6.91
CA ASN A 64 -14.06 -9.50 -6.69
C ASN A 64 -14.53 -10.68 -7.55
N ASP A 65 -13.88 -11.83 -7.40
CA ASP A 65 -14.15 -13.09 -8.10
C ASP A 65 -13.94 -13.08 -9.63
N LYS A 66 -13.49 -11.97 -10.22
CA LYS A 66 -13.18 -11.87 -11.64
C LYS A 66 -11.67 -11.86 -11.87
N ASN A 67 -11.17 -12.72 -12.79
CA ASN A 67 -9.76 -12.71 -13.14
C ASN A 67 -9.34 -11.33 -13.67
N ILE A 68 -8.26 -10.77 -13.10
CA ILE A 68 -7.81 -9.40 -13.45
C ILE A 68 -7.36 -9.28 -14.91
N THR A 69 -6.97 -10.39 -15.54
CA THR A 69 -6.57 -10.40 -16.96
C THR A 69 -7.74 -10.16 -17.91
N GLU A 70 -8.96 -10.49 -17.48
CA GLU A 70 -10.19 -10.31 -18.25
C GLU A 70 -10.79 -8.88 -18.09
N ILE A 71 -10.26 -8.07 -17.18
CA ILE A 71 -10.76 -6.73 -16.93
C ILE A 71 -10.04 -5.74 -17.85
N PRO A 72 -10.74 -4.93 -18.66
CA PRO A 72 -10.11 -3.89 -19.45
C PRO A 72 -9.29 -2.93 -18.57
N SER A 73 -8.13 -2.47 -19.04
CA SER A 73 -7.20 -1.66 -18.23
C SER A 73 -7.84 -0.40 -17.66
N LYS A 74 -8.70 0.27 -18.42
CA LYS A 74 -9.44 1.45 -17.96
C LYS A 74 -10.42 1.13 -16.83
N ASP A 75 -11.06 -0.04 -16.88
CA ASP A 75 -12.01 -0.48 -15.84
C ASP A 75 -11.28 -0.96 -14.60
N LEU A 76 -10.12 -1.60 -14.76
CA LEU A 76 -9.24 -1.97 -13.64
C LEU A 76 -8.76 -0.70 -12.90
N ALA A 77 -8.34 0.33 -13.63
CA ALA A 77 -7.92 1.60 -13.06
C ALA A 77 -9.04 2.35 -12.30
N LYS A 78 -10.31 2.03 -12.55
CA LYS A 78 -11.44 2.55 -11.74
C LYS A 78 -11.74 1.72 -10.49
N LYS A 79 -11.09 0.57 -10.34
CA LYS A 79 -11.31 -0.35 -9.21
C LYS A 79 -10.14 -0.42 -8.25
N MET A 80 -8.93 -0.15 -8.75
CA MET A 80 -7.72 -0.16 -7.95
C MET A 80 -6.79 0.97 -8.37
N THR A 81 -6.12 1.56 -7.39
CA THR A 81 -5.02 2.49 -7.61
C THR A 81 -3.80 2.05 -6.83
N MET A 82 -2.62 2.39 -7.33
CA MET A 82 -1.37 2.12 -6.64
C MET A 82 -0.54 3.40 -6.56
N LEU A 83 -0.10 3.72 -5.36
CA LEU A 83 0.94 4.70 -5.12
C LEU A 83 2.26 3.93 -4.92
N SER A 84 3.11 3.99 -5.93
CA SER A 84 4.52 3.56 -5.83
C SER A 84 5.35 4.69 -5.25
N GLN A 85 6.61 4.42 -4.91
CA GLN A 85 7.56 5.47 -4.55
C GLN A 85 7.46 6.65 -5.52
N ALA A 86 7.34 7.87 -4.96
CA ALA A 86 7.13 9.09 -5.74
C ALA A 86 8.18 9.23 -6.86
N PRO A 87 7.76 9.42 -8.12
CA PRO A 87 8.71 9.61 -9.22
C PRO A 87 9.54 10.87 -8.98
N GLU A 88 10.85 10.77 -9.14
CA GLU A 88 11.71 11.93 -9.29
C GLU A 88 11.45 12.54 -10.67
N GLY A 89 11.00 13.79 -10.76
CA GLY A 89 10.94 14.49 -12.04
C GLY A 89 9.72 15.34 -12.37
N LEU A 90 8.62 15.28 -11.62
CA LEU A 90 7.49 16.21 -11.80
C LEU A 90 7.69 17.48 -10.95
N VAL A 91 8.71 18.29 -11.28
CA VAL A 91 9.19 19.38 -10.40
C VAL A 91 8.31 20.63 -10.49
N ASP A 92 7.76 20.94 -11.66
CA ASP A 92 7.04 22.20 -11.93
C ASP A 92 5.51 22.07 -11.99
N VAL A 93 4.97 20.92 -11.57
CA VAL A 93 3.52 20.69 -11.55
C VAL A 93 2.92 21.23 -10.24
N MET A 94 1.79 21.94 -10.33
CA MET A 94 1.04 22.39 -9.15
C MET A 94 0.36 21.20 -8.47
N VAL A 95 0.14 21.29 -7.15
CA VAL A 95 -0.55 20.23 -6.39
C VAL A 95 -1.92 19.91 -7.01
N HIS A 96 -2.72 20.94 -7.32
CA HIS A 96 -4.03 20.76 -7.95
C HIS A 96 -3.93 19.97 -9.26
N ASP A 97 -2.98 20.30 -10.12
CA ASP A 97 -2.81 19.65 -11.43
C ASP A 97 -2.33 18.20 -11.26
N LEU A 98 -1.44 17.94 -10.28
CA LEU A 98 -1.07 16.58 -9.93
C LEU A 98 -2.29 15.76 -9.51
N VAL A 99 -3.12 16.30 -8.61
CA VAL A 99 -4.32 15.61 -8.11
C VAL A 99 -5.31 15.36 -9.24
N ALA A 100 -5.43 16.30 -10.21
CA ALA A 100 -6.27 16.14 -11.38
C ALA A 100 -5.86 14.96 -12.28
N TYR A 101 -4.58 14.53 -12.29
CA TYR A 101 -4.17 13.31 -13.00
C TYR A 101 -4.86 12.05 -12.47
N GLY A 102 -5.27 12.02 -11.20
CA GLY A 102 -6.07 10.93 -10.65
C GLY A 102 -7.41 10.73 -11.36
N ARG A 103 -7.92 11.75 -12.06
CA ARG A 103 -9.18 11.68 -12.80
C ARG A 103 -9.06 11.09 -14.21
N LEU A 104 -7.83 10.87 -14.72
CA LEU A 104 -7.59 10.35 -16.08
C LEU A 104 -8.38 9.07 -16.42
N PRO A 105 -8.50 8.05 -15.57
CA PRO A 105 -9.28 6.85 -15.88
C PRO A 105 -10.78 7.11 -16.08
N HIS A 106 -11.33 8.18 -15.53
CA HIS A 106 -12.74 8.54 -15.60
C HIS A 106 -13.06 9.39 -16.83
N ARG A 107 -12.06 10.01 -17.42
CA ARG A 107 -12.24 10.93 -18.56
C ARG A 107 -12.20 10.22 -19.91
N SER A 108 -12.86 10.80 -20.89
CA SER A 108 -12.63 10.44 -22.29
C SER A 108 -11.43 11.19 -22.83
N TRP A 109 -10.82 10.68 -23.89
CA TRP A 109 -9.60 11.27 -24.52
C TRP A 109 -9.74 12.78 -24.84
N LEU A 110 -10.96 13.24 -25.19
CA LEU A 110 -11.22 14.61 -25.64
C LEU A 110 -11.97 15.47 -24.60
N SER A 111 -12.25 14.95 -23.39
CA SER A 111 -13.01 15.72 -22.39
C SER A 111 -12.10 16.63 -21.56
N THR A 112 -12.54 17.87 -21.35
CA THR A 112 -12.03 18.75 -20.29
C THR A 112 -12.48 18.23 -18.91
N LEU A 113 -11.89 18.76 -17.83
CA LEU A 113 -12.37 18.52 -16.47
C LEU A 113 -13.83 18.96 -16.36
N GLN A 114 -14.66 18.13 -15.76
CA GLN A 114 -16.06 18.44 -15.49
C GLN A 114 -16.22 18.89 -14.03
N GLU A 115 -17.33 19.52 -13.69
CA GLU A 115 -17.60 19.97 -12.31
C GLU A 115 -17.51 18.82 -11.29
N GLU A 116 -17.93 17.62 -11.69
CA GLU A 116 -17.81 16.42 -10.86
C GLU A 116 -16.34 16.02 -10.59
N ASP A 117 -15.46 16.19 -11.58
CA ASP A 117 -14.02 15.93 -11.40
C ASP A 117 -13.41 16.95 -10.47
N GLU A 118 -13.75 18.24 -10.61
CA GLU A 118 -13.28 19.30 -9.72
C GLU A 118 -13.74 19.07 -8.28
N ALA A 119 -14.98 18.65 -8.05
CA ALA A 119 -15.46 18.31 -6.72
C ALA A 119 -14.63 17.17 -6.07
N VAL A 120 -14.25 16.16 -6.86
CA VAL A 120 -13.40 15.06 -6.37
C VAL A 120 -11.96 15.51 -6.10
N ILE A 121 -11.39 16.37 -6.94
CA ILE A 121 -10.07 16.95 -6.76
C ILE A 121 -10.02 17.76 -5.46
N HIS A 122 -10.97 18.67 -5.25
CA HIS A 122 -11.08 19.47 -4.03
C HIS A 122 -11.25 18.57 -2.78
N TRP A 123 -12.09 17.54 -2.87
CA TRP A 123 -12.25 16.58 -1.78
C TRP A 123 -10.91 15.90 -1.44
N ALA A 124 -10.17 15.41 -2.42
CA ALA A 124 -8.89 14.73 -2.20
C ALA A 124 -7.83 15.67 -1.60
N ILE A 125 -7.75 16.91 -2.09
CA ILE A 125 -6.88 17.96 -1.55
C ILE A 125 -7.22 18.24 -0.09
N LYS A 126 -8.51 18.42 0.22
CA LYS A 126 -8.98 18.70 1.58
C LYS A 126 -8.69 17.55 2.55
N VAL A 127 -9.00 16.32 2.17
CA VAL A 127 -8.76 15.13 3.02
C VAL A 127 -7.28 14.94 3.33
N CYS A 128 -6.39 15.36 2.42
CA CYS A 128 -4.94 15.33 2.62
C CYS A 128 -4.36 16.59 3.29
N ASN A 129 -5.20 17.53 3.76
CA ASN A 129 -4.79 18.81 4.36
C ASN A 129 -3.84 19.61 3.46
N LEU A 130 -4.23 19.83 2.21
CA LEU A 130 -3.42 20.49 1.19
C LEU A 130 -4.09 21.74 0.59
N GLU A 131 -5.19 22.26 1.18
CA GLU A 131 -5.95 23.38 0.60
C GLU A 131 -5.08 24.63 0.40
N GLU A 132 -4.26 24.98 1.38
CA GLU A 132 -3.36 26.13 1.29
C GLU A 132 -2.18 25.93 0.33
N LEU A 133 -1.94 24.68 -0.07
CA LEU A 133 -0.84 24.27 -0.92
C LEU A 133 -1.32 23.93 -2.35
N ALA A 134 -2.62 23.96 -2.62
CA ALA A 134 -3.23 23.47 -3.86
C ALA A 134 -2.60 24.08 -5.12
N TYR A 135 -2.22 25.34 -5.07
CA TYR A 135 -1.62 26.08 -6.18
C TYR A 135 -0.13 26.34 -5.99
N ARG A 136 0.54 25.54 -5.14
CA ARG A 136 1.99 25.55 -5.03
C ARG A 136 2.62 24.47 -5.92
N PRO A 137 3.79 24.72 -6.50
CA PRO A 137 4.53 23.71 -7.26
C PRO A 137 5.11 22.65 -6.32
N LEU A 138 5.12 21.37 -6.76
CA LEU A 138 5.54 20.23 -5.95
C LEU A 138 6.95 20.36 -5.37
N HIS A 139 7.87 21.02 -6.09
CA HIS A 139 9.24 21.20 -5.62
C HIS A 139 9.35 22.12 -4.39
N SER A 140 8.35 22.98 -4.14
CA SER A 140 8.34 23.88 -2.99
C SER A 140 7.81 23.21 -1.70
N LEU A 141 7.33 21.97 -1.80
CA LEU A 141 6.74 21.24 -0.68
C LEU A 141 7.81 20.49 0.12
N SER A 142 7.59 20.36 1.42
CA SER A 142 8.31 19.40 2.26
C SER A 142 8.11 17.95 1.79
N GLY A 143 8.92 17.02 2.27
CA GLY A 143 8.77 15.60 1.94
C GLY A 143 7.39 15.05 2.31
N GLY A 144 6.89 15.38 3.51
CA GLY A 144 5.56 14.94 3.98
C GLY A 144 4.42 15.56 3.18
N GLU A 145 4.47 16.87 2.88
CA GLU A 145 3.46 17.53 2.04
C GLU A 145 3.43 16.94 0.63
N ARG A 146 4.60 16.68 0.05
CA ARG A 146 4.70 16.05 -1.26
C ARG A 146 4.14 14.63 -1.26
N GLN A 147 4.39 13.83 -0.21
CA GLN A 147 3.80 12.50 -0.07
C GLN A 147 2.28 12.56 0.04
N ARG A 148 1.72 13.52 0.79
CA ARG A 148 0.28 13.76 0.85
C ARG A 148 -0.30 14.20 -0.49
N ALA A 149 0.42 14.97 -1.30
CA ALA A 149 -0.01 15.36 -2.64
C ALA A 149 -0.12 14.15 -3.59
N TRP A 150 0.83 13.23 -3.54
CA TRP A 150 0.76 11.97 -4.28
C TRP A 150 -0.38 11.08 -3.79
N LEU A 151 -0.62 11.02 -2.48
CA LEU A 151 -1.77 10.31 -1.91
C LEU A 151 -3.09 10.94 -2.39
N ALA A 152 -3.19 12.28 -2.39
CA ALA A 152 -4.37 12.99 -2.90
C ALA A 152 -4.67 12.66 -4.36
N MET A 153 -3.63 12.57 -5.21
CA MET A 153 -3.77 12.10 -6.59
C MET A 153 -4.33 10.67 -6.66
N ALA A 154 -3.81 9.76 -5.85
CA ALA A 154 -4.32 8.40 -5.79
C ALA A 154 -5.79 8.34 -5.30
N LEU A 155 -6.15 9.14 -4.30
CA LEU A 155 -7.52 9.24 -3.77
C LEU A 155 -8.48 9.87 -4.78
N ALA A 156 -8.03 10.85 -5.58
CA ALA A 156 -8.84 11.46 -6.64
C ALA A 156 -9.27 10.44 -7.71
N GLN A 157 -8.58 9.32 -7.83
CA GLN A 157 -9.01 8.21 -8.69
C GLN A 157 -10.30 7.55 -8.21
N LYS A 158 -10.72 7.73 -6.93
CA LYS A 158 -11.98 7.22 -6.35
C LYS A 158 -12.14 5.70 -6.54
N THR A 159 -11.11 4.95 -6.26
CA THR A 159 -11.13 3.49 -6.33
C THR A 159 -11.44 2.85 -4.97
N PRO A 160 -12.14 1.71 -4.91
CA PRO A 160 -12.40 1.01 -3.65
C PRO A 160 -11.16 0.31 -3.06
N ILE A 161 -10.07 0.18 -3.83
CA ILE A 161 -8.84 -0.47 -3.39
C ILE A 161 -7.65 0.44 -3.63
N LEU A 162 -6.86 0.67 -2.58
CA LEU A 162 -5.64 1.47 -2.58
C LEU A 162 -4.44 0.60 -2.21
N LEU A 163 -3.45 0.53 -3.08
CA LEU A 163 -2.18 -0.15 -2.84
C LEU A 163 -1.07 0.89 -2.63
N LEU A 164 -0.25 0.71 -1.60
CA LEU A 164 0.79 1.66 -1.21
C LEU A 164 2.13 0.92 -1.03
N ASP A 165 3.10 1.25 -1.87
CA ASP A 165 4.44 0.66 -1.81
C ASP A 165 5.36 1.57 -0.98
N GLU A 166 5.59 1.20 0.28
CA GLU A 166 6.44 1.91 1.24
C GLU A 166 6.09 3.40 1.43
N PRO A 167 4.82 3.75 1.77
CA PRO A 167 4.37 5.13 1.77
C PRO A 167 5.00 5.98 2.88
N THR A 168 5.60 5.37 3.89
CA THR A 168 6.23 6.06 5.05
C THR A 168 7.74 6.26 4.88
N THR A 169 8.35 5.74 3.82
CA THR A 169 9.79 5.86 3.58
C THR A 169 10.19 7.31 3.34
N TYR A 170 11.32 7.75 3.92
CA TYR A 170 11.85 9.12 3.90
C TYR A 170 11.03 10.17 4.66
N LEU A 171 10.01 9.78 5.39
CA LEU A 171 9.27 10.67 6.29
C LEU A 171 9.85 10.60 7.71
N ASP A 172 9.83 11.70 8.43
CA ASP A 172 10.05 11.67 9.87
C ASP A 172 8.89 11.01 10.62
N ILE A 173 9.09 10.69 11.88
CA ILE A 173 8.13 9.94 12.69
C ILE A 173 6.76 10.63 12.74
N ALA A 174 6.71 11.96 12.87
CA ALA A 174 5.45 12.69 12.95
C ALA A 174 4.64 12.54 11.65
N HIS A 175 5.27 12.77 10.51
CA HIS A 175 4.62 12.63 9.20
C HIS A 175 4.24 11.17 8.86
N GLN A 176 5.03 10.18 9.35
CA GLN A 176 4.64 8.76 9.22
C GLN A 176 3.33 8.46 9.95
N LEU A 177 3.22 8.93 11.21
CA LEU A 177 2.01 8.73 12.02
C LEU A 177 0.80 9.45 11.42
N GLU A 178 0.97 10.71 11.01
CA GLU A 178 -0.09 11.48 10.32
C GLU A 178 -0.62 10.74 9.08
N LEU A 179 0.28 10.18 8.26
CA LEU A 179 -0.09 9.42 7.08
C LEU A 179 -0.87 8.14 7.43
N LEU A 180 -0.39 7.38 8.42
CA LEU A 180 -1.06 6.15 8.85
C LEU A 180 -2.41 6.42 9.49
N ASP A 181 -2.54 7.46 10.32
CA ASP A 181 -3.80 7.90 10.89
C ASP A 181 -4.79 8.32 9.80
N LEU A 182 -4.33 9.03 8.78
CA LEU A 182 -5.14 9.38 7.61
C LEU A 182 -5.63 8.13 6.87
N LEU A 183 -4.78 7.12 6.66
CA LEU A 183 -5.18 5.86 6.02
C LEU A 183 -6.23 5.10 6.84
N VAL A 184 -6.10 5.06 8.17
CA VAL A 184 -7.12 4.48 9.06
C VAL A 184 -8.43 5.25 8.99
N HIS A 185 -8.38 6.58 8.97
CA HIS A 185 -9.56 7.42 8.80
C HIS A 185 -10.27 7.12 7.47
N LEU A 186 -9.53 7.09 6.37
CA LEU A 186 -10.04 6.78 5.03
C LEU A 186 -10.66 5.37 4.96
N ASN A 187 -10.01 4.38 5.57
CA ASN A 187 -10.55 3.02 5.63
C ASN A 187 -11.90 3.00 6.35
N LYS A 188 -12.00 3.64 7.52
CA LYS A 188 -13.21 3.63 8.34
C LYS A 188 -14.36 4.44 7.70
N GLU A 189 -14.07 5.63 7.18
CA GLU A 189 -15.07 6.55 6.67
C GLU A 189 -15.61 6.11 5.30
N TYR A 190 -14.73 5.59 4.43
CA TYR A 190 -15.09 5.25 3.04
C TYR A 190 -15.10 3.75 2.76
N ASN A 191 -14.92 2.91 3.79
CA ASN A 191 -14.79 1.45 3.64
C ASN A 191 -13.73 1.04 2.59
N LEU A 192 -12.63 1.82 2.54
CA LEU A 192 -11.57 1.64 1.56
C LEU A 192 -10.73 0.41 1.91
N THR A 193 -10.54 -0.50 0.96
CA THR A 193 -9.59 -1.60 1.12
C THR A 193 -8.18 -1.07 0.89
N ILE A 194 -7.29 -1.24 1.86
CA ILE A 194 -5.92 -0.72 1.78
C ILE A 194 -4.94 -1.89 1.88
N VAL A 195 -4.00 -1.95 0.95
CA VAL A 195 -2.86 -2.87 1.02
C VAL A 195 -1.58 -2.03 1.01
N LEU A 196 -0.75 -2.17 2.03
CA LEU A 196 0.46 -1.37 2.13
C LEU A 196 1.69 -2.20 2.50
N VAL A 197 2.85 -1.76 2.05
CA VAL A 197 4.14 -2.29 2.47
C VAL A 197 4.70 -1.41 3.58
N LEU A 198 5.05 -1.99 4.72
CA LEU A 198 5.73 -1.30 5.81
C LEU A 198 7.03 -2.04 6.19
N HIS A 199 7.96 -1.27 6.74
CA HIS A 199 9.21 -1.80 7.32
C HIS A 199 9.18 -1.83 8.85
N ASP A 200 8.42 -0.94 9.48
CA ASP A 200 8.29 -0.87 10.92
C ASP A 200 7.25 -1.87 11.43
N LEU A 201 7.68 -2.79 12.30
CA LEU A 201 6.84 -3.85 12.85
C LEU A 201 5.77 -3.30 13.78
N ASN A 202 6.07 -2.23 14.53
CA ASN A 202 5.09 -1.58 15.42
C ASN A 202 4.01 -0.87 14.61
N GLN A 203 4.39 -0.16 13.53
CA GLN A 203 3.40 0.42 12.62
C GLN A 203 2.50 -0.66 12.03
N ALA A 204 3.06 -1.78 11.57
CA ALA A 204 2.27 -2.90 11.06
C ALA A 204 1.34 -3.50 12.14
N ALA A 205 1.83 -3.67 13.37
CA ALA A 205 1.02 -4.20 14.48
C ALA A 205 -0.12 -3.27 14.90
N ILE A 206 0.09 -1.95 14.86
CA ILE A 206 -0.86 -0.96 15.35
C ILE A 206 -1.92 -0.61 14.30
N TYR A 207 -1.52 -0.48 13.05
CA TYR A 207 -2.34 0.12 11.98
C TYR A 207 -3.00 -0.91 11.05
N SER A 208 -2.72 -2.21 11.20
CA SER A 208 -3.27 -3.24 10.31
C SER A 208 -4.42 -4.02 10.96
N ASP A 209 -5.39 -4.42 10.14
CA ASP A 209 -6.35 -5.47 10.47
C ASP A 209 -5.76 -6.86 10.16
N ASN A 210 -4.92 -6.94 9.12
CA ASN A 210 -4.31 -8.18 8.65
C ASN A 210 -2.85 -7.94 8.26
N VAL A 211 -1.98 -8.89 8.52
CA VAL A 211 -0.55 -8.82 8.23
C VAL A 211 -0.13 -10.02 7.40
N PHE A 212 0.58 -9.77 6.32
CA PHE A 212 1.21 -10.78 5.47
C PHE A 212 2.72 -10.72 5.64
N VAL A 213 3.33 -11.82 6.04
CA VAL A 213 4.77 -11.93 6.19
C VAL A 213 5.37 -12.60 4.97
N CYS A 214 6.18 -11.85 4.25
CA CYS A 214 6.87 -12.32 3.05
C CYS A 214 8.34 -12.63 3.37
N GLU A 215 8.80 -13.80 2.95
CA GLU A 215 10.20 -14.20 3.04
C GLU A 215 10.60 -15.01 1.81
N ASN A 216 11.73 -14.68 1.19
CA ASN A 216 12.31 -15.42 0.04
C ASN A 216 11.28 -15.71 -1.08
N GLY A 217 10.42 -14.74 -1.40
CA GLY A 217 9.39 -14.90 -2.43
C GLY A 217 8.20 -15.77 -2.04
N GLN A 218 8.02 -16.06 -0.77
CA GLN A 218 6.89 -16.82 -0.23
C GLN A 218 6.10 -16.00 0.79
N LEU A 219 4.82 -16.32 0.94
CA LEU A 219 3.99 -15.87 2.04
C LEU A 219 4.13 -16.93 3.17
N VAL A 220 4.92 -16.61 4.20
CA VAL A 220 5.22 -17.57 5.27
C VAL A 220 4.22 -17.55 6.40
N LYS A 221 3.51 -16.43 6.58
CA LYS A 221 2.47 -16.27 7.60
C LYS A 221 1.50 -15.18 7.18
N ASP A 222 0.23 -15.36 7.53
CA ASP A 222 -0.82 -14.34 7.42
C ASP A 222 -1.81 -14.45 8.58
N GLY A 223 -2.50 -13.36 8.89
CA GLY A 223 -3.49 -13.31 9.97
C GLY A 223 -3.56 -11.92 10.61
N SER A 224 -4.30 -11.83 11.71
CA SER A 224 -4.31 -10.62 12.54
C SER A 224 -2.91 -10.33 13.12
N PRO A 225 -2.61 -9.07 13.48
CA PRO A 225 -1.32 -8.77 14.12
C PRO A 225 -0.99 -9.67 15.30
N THR A 226 -1.97 -9.99 16.15
CA THR A 226 -1.80 -10.84 17.33
C THR A 226 -1.50 -12.30 17.00
N GLU A 227 -1.97 -12.80 15.87
CA GLU A 227 -1.67 -14.16 15.39
C GLU A 227 -0.32 -14.24 14.67
N VAL A 228 0.11 -13.13 14.08
CA VAL A 228 1.33 -13.07 13.25
C VAL A 228 2.55 -12.74 14.10
N PHE A 229 2.50 -11.69 14.92
CA PHE A 229 3.67 -11.27 15.68
C PHE A 229 3.86 -12.14 16.93
N THR A 230 4.71 -13.15 16.79
CA THR A 230 5.17 -14.02 17.89
C THR A 230 6.68 -13.90 18.01
N THR A 231 7.23 -14.24 19.17
CA THR A 231 8.68 -14.23 19.42
C THR A 231 9.44 -15.18 18.47
N GLU A 232 8.78 -16.31 18.12
CA GLU A 232 9.29 -17.29 17.17
C GLU A 232 9.41 -16.68 15.78
N LEU A 233 8.35 -16.07 15.26
CA LEU A 233 8.35 -15.46 13.93
C LEU A 233 9.38 -14.32 13.84
N LEU A 234 9.47 -13.49 14.88
CA LEU A 234 10.45 -12.40 14.93
C LEU A 234 11.87 -12.92 14.87
N ARG A 235 12.14 -14.04 15.54
CA ARG A 235 13.44 -14.68 15.52
C ARG A 235 13.76 -15.35 14.17
N GLU A 236 12.80 -16.08 13.61
CA GLU A 236 13.00 -16.87 12.38
C GLU A 236 13.11 -15.98 11.14
N VAL A 237 12.16 -15.04 10.96
CA VAL A 237 12.04 -14.24 9.73
C VAL A 237 12.84 -12.93 9.82
N PHE A 238 12.76 -12.25 10.97
CA PHE A 238 13.41 -10.93 11.12
C PHE A 238 14.78 -11.01 11.79
N HIS A 239 15.16 -12.17 12.32
CA HIS A 239 16.42 -12.41 13.00
C HIS A 239 16.66 -11.46 14.18
N ILE A 240 15.62 -11.27 14.99
CA ILE A 240 15.66 -10.48 16.21
C ILE A 240 15.05 -11.25 17.36
N THR A 241 15.56 -11.01 18.57
CA THR A 241 14.85 -11.27 19.81
C THR A 241 14.07 -10.03 20.20
N ALA A 242 12.85 -10.18 20.68
CA ALA A 242 12.01 -9.07 21.08
C ALA A 242 11.07 -9.48 22.21
N ASP A 243 10.73 -8.52 23.07
CA ASP A 243 9.57 -8.62 23.95
C ASP A 243 8.33 -8.08 23.23
N ILE A 244 7.20 -8.73 23.45
CA ILE A 244 5.90 -8.30 22.92
C ILE A 244 5.01 -7.96 24.10
N THR A 245 4.51 -6.73 24.13
CA THR A 245 3.57 -6.25 25.13
C THR A 245 2.25 -5.87 24.45
N GLU A 246 1.15 -5.89 25.18
CA GLU A 246 -0.14 -5.43 24.70
C GLU A 246 -0.56 -4.17 25.46
N LYS A 247 -0.98 -3.15 24.71
CA LYS A 247 -1.54 -1.92 25.26
C LYS A 247 -2.71 -1.46 24.37
N ASP A 248 -3.83 -1.15 24.99
CA ASP A 248 -5.06 -0.69 24.30
C ASP A 248 -5.52 -1.64 23.16
N GLY A 249 -5.34 -2.97 23.36
CA GLY A 249 -5.68 -3.99 22.37
C GLY A 249 -4.73 -4.03 21.15
N LYS A 250 -3.58 -3.39 21.22
CA LYS A 250 -2.54 -3.39 20.18
C LYS A 250 -1.24 -3.97 20.72
N GLN A 251 -0.56 -4.76 19.90
CA GLN A 251 0.77 -5.27 20.22
C GLN A 251 1.84 -4.20 20.02
N HIS A 252 2.79 -4.19 20.94
CA HIS A 252 4.00 -3.39 20.88
C HIS A 252 5.20 -4.31 20.92
N ILE A 253 6.04 -4.21 19.90
CA ILE A 253 7.21 -5.04 19.71
C ILE A 253 8.43 -4.25 20.18
N HIS A 254 9.18 -4.78 21.15
CA HIS A 254 10.38 -4.17 21.71
C HIS A 254 11.61 -5.00 21.30
N PRO A 255 12.30 -4.66 20.20
CA PRO A 255 13.51 -5.37 19.77
C PRO A 255 14.59 -5.27 20.83
N LEU A 256 15.21 -6.41 21.18
CA LEU A 256 16.26 -6.50 22.20
C LEU A 256 17.65 -6.71 21.57
N ALA A 257 17.75 -7.65 20.61
CA ALA A 257 19.01 -7.98 19.97
C ALA A 257 18.80 -8.58 18.58
N SER A 258 19.84 -8.49 17.72
CA SER A 258 19.91 -9.24 16.47
C SER A 258 20.42 -10.64 16.74
N THR A 259 19.83 -11.64 16.06
CA THR A 259 20.30 -13.03 16.11
C THR A 259 21.18 -13.41 14.90
N ARG A 260 21.53 -12.45 14.04
CA ARG A 260 22.36 -12.69 12.84
C ARG A 260 23.84 -12.93 13.15
N PHE A 261 24.32 -12.43 14.29
CA PHE A 261 25.68 -12.55 14.70
C PHE A 261 25.72 -13.02 16.15
N GLU A 262 26.38 -14.18 16.40
CA GLU A 262 26.82 -14.58 17.73
C GLU A 262 28.22 -13.96 17.94
N TYR A 263 28.34 -13.05 18.92
CA TYR A 263 29.64 -12.45 19.32
C TYR A 263 30.27 -13.26 20.45
#